data_0085d795fe385b3a01b7e08cc11ad92e
#
_entry.id   0085d795fe385b3a01b7e08cc11ad92e
#
_cell.length_a   1.000
_cell.length_b   1.000
_cell.length_c   1.000
_cell.angle_alpha   90.00
_cell.angle_beta   90.00
_cell.angle_gamma   90.00
#
_symmetry.space_group_name_H-M   'P 1'
#
loop_
_entity.id
_entity.type
_entity.pdbx_description
1 polymer ?
#
loop_
_entity_poly.entity_id
_entity_poly.type
_entity_poly.pdbx_seq_one_letter_code
_entity_poly.pdbx_strand_id
1 'polypeptide(L)'
;MNALHSVSVAKVVELLDLNNLTKEMNLKERTIECSDVNRPALQLSGYFEHFEERRIQIIGNVEYTYIEKMSDSEKKERYSRFMEFDIPCIIFCRDLQPDEIFMEEAREHGIPVLSTGRSTSSFMAELIYCLGEQLAPCITVHGVLVDVYGEGVMITGESGIGKSEAALELIRRGHRLVTDDVVEIRKINEHTLMGTSPEITRHFIELRGIGIIDVKTLYGVECVKEKQQIDLVIKLEDWKKEADYDRLGLEEEYAEYLGNKVVCHSLPIRPGRNLAVIVETAAVNHRQKKMGYNAAQELYRRVQENLTKNSEV
;
A
#
# COMPACT_ATOMS: atom_id res chain seq x y z
N MET A 1 -13.54 -15.72 1.43
CA MET A 1 -14.31 -14.57 1.94
C MET A 1 -13.31 -13.45 2.10
N ASN A 2 -13.34 -12.46 1.22
CA ASN A 2 -12.52 -11.25 1.42
C ASN A 2 -13.06 -10.55 2.66
N ALA A 3 -12.24 -10.43 3.70
CA ALA A 3 -12.58 -9.57 4.82
C ALA A 3 -12.75 -8.16 4.24
N LEU A 4 -13.92 -7.55 4.43
CA LEU A 4 -14.13 -6.13 4.14
C LEU A 4 -13.13 -5.37 5.01
N HIS A 5 -12.10 -4.81 4.37
CA HIS A 5 -11.17 -3.96 5.08
C HIS A 5 -11.89 -2.65 5.38
N SER A 6 -11.97 -2.29 6.65
CA SER A 6 -12.53 -1.02 7.11
C SER A 6 -11.47 -0.19 7.80
N VAL A 7 -11.59 1.12 7.72
CA VAL A 7 -10.73 2.08 8.42
C VAL A 7 -11.58 2.97 9.31
N SER A 8 -11.14 3.26 10.53
CA SER A 8 -11.88 4.16 11.42
C SER A 8 -11.79 5.61 10.96
N VAL A 9 -12.85 6.39 11.19
CA VAL A 9 -12.85 7.84 10.96
C VAL A 9 -11.71 8.52 11.74
N ALA A 10 -11.39 8.03 12.95
CA ALA A 10 -10.27 8.53 13.75
C ALA A 10 -8.93 8.41 13.00
N LYS A 11 -8.70 7.28 12.31
CA LYS A 11 -7.45 7.08 11.54
C LYS A 11 -7.37 8.01 10.33
N VAL A 12 -8.47 8.25 9.65
CA VAL A 12 -8.53 9.20 8.52
C VAL A 12 -8.28 10.64 8.99
N VAL A 13 -8.81 11.02 10.14
CA VAL A 13 -8.55 12.33 10.78
C VAL A 13 -7.06 12.52 11.08
N GLU A 14 -6.40 11.48 11.62
CA GLU A 14 -4.96 11.50 11.91
C GLU A 14 -4.12 11.61 10.62
N LEU A 15 -4.41 10.75 9.62
CA LEU A 15 -3.63 10.69 8.38
C LEU A 15 -3.74 11.95 7.52
N LEU A 16 -4.92 12.58 7.52
CA LEU A 16 -5.19 13.76 6.69
C LEU A 16 -5.21 15.08 7.47
N ASP A 17 -4.85 15.07 8.75
CA ASP A 17 -4.81 16.26 9.61
C ASP A 17 -6.12 17.07 9.53
N LEU A 18 -7.25 16.42 9.85
CA LEU A 18 -8.57 17.04 9.81
C LEU A 18 -8.97 17.59 11.17
N ASN A 19 -9.69 18.72 11.15
CA ASN A 19 -10.27 19.27 12.36
C ASN A 19 -11.59 18.56 12.70
N ASN A 20 -11.72 18.04 13.92
CA ASN A 20 -12.97 17.47 14.41
C ASN A 20 -13.84 18.56 15.05
N LEU A 21 -15.02 18.81 14.45
CA LEU A 21 -16.01 19.78 14.93
C LEU A 21 -16.99 19.16 15.94
N THR A 22 -17.08 17.82 15.99
CA THR A 22 -17.94 17.04 16.91
C THR A 22 -17.07 16.29 17.92
N LYS A 23 -16.36 17.05 18.79
CA LYS A 23 -15.35 16.50 19.72
C LYS A 23 -15.89 15.50 20.72
N GLU A 24 -17.19 15.53 20.98
CA GLU A 24 -17.93 14.64 21.87
C GLU A 24 -18.13 13.22 21.29
N MET A 25 -17.96 13.03 19.99
CA MET A 25 -18.19 11.76 19.31
C MET A 25 -16.96 10.85 19.30
N ASN A 26 -17.18 9.55 19.47
CA ASN A 26 -16.13 8.56 19.39
C ASN A 26 -15.83 8.16 17.92
N LEU A 27 -14.86 8.81 17.32
CA LEU A 27 -14.47 8.57 15.92
C LEU A 27 -13.85 7.18 15.67
N LYS A 28 -13.47 6.43 16.73
CA LYS A 28 -12.89 5.09 16.59
C LYS A 28 -13.96 4.02 16.28
N GLU A 29 -15.19 4.26 16.66
CA GLU A 29 -16.31 3.34 16.44
C GLU A 29 -16.94 3.48 15.06
N ARG A 30 -16.78 4.64 14.42
CA ARG A 30 -17.24 4.86 13.04
C ARG A 30 -16.23 4.36 12.04
N THR A 31 -16.68 3.50 11.14
CA THR A 31 -15.84 2.85 10.12
C THR A 31 -16.22 3.28 8.71
N ILE A 32 -15.23 3.31 7.84
CA ILE A 32 -15.34 3.60 6.42
C ILE A 32 -14.97 2.31 5.68
N GLU A 33 -15.80 1.85 4.76
CA GLU A 33 -15.64 0.61 4.00
C GLU A 33 -15.55 0.85 2.49
N CYS A 34 -15.72 2.10 2.05
CA CYS A 34 -15.70 2.51 0.65
C CYS A 34 -14.67 3.61 0.41
N SER A 35 -13.86 3.47 -0.63
CA SER A 35 -12.89 4.50 -1.04
C SER A 35 -13.50 5.66 -1.81
N ASP A 36 -14.71 5.47 -2.34
CA ASP A 36 -15.40 6.52 -3.07
C ASP A 36 -15.97 7.57 -2.12
N VAL A 37 -16.07 8.79 -2.61
CA VAL A 37 -16.61 9.93 -1.90
C VAL A 37 -17.84 10.49 -2.63
N ASN A 38 -18.70 11.21 -1.91
CA ASN A 38 -19.87 11.85 -2.50
C ASN A 38 -19.90 13.35 -2.19
N ARG A 39 -20.49 14.11 -3.13
CA ARG A 39 -20.85 15.52 -2.92
C ARG A 39 -22.37 15.60 -2.86
N PRO A 40 -22.97 15.89 -1.68
CA PRO A 40 -24.39 15.67 -1.45
C PRO A 40 -25.31 16.80 -2.00
N ALA A 41 -24.97 17.42 -3.12
CA ALA A 41 -25.76 18.51 -3.68
C ALA A 41 -27.22 18.12 -3.99
N LEU A 42 -27.42 16.93 -4.57
CA LEU A 42 -28.75 16.39 -4.86
C LEU A 42 -29.49 15.97 -3.59
N GLN A 43 -28.80 15.37 -2.62
CA GLN A 43 -29.39 14.97 -1.34
C GLN A 43 -29.88 16.18 -0.54
N LEU A 44 -29.10 17.24 -0.53
CA LEU A 44 -29.51 18.52 0.08
C LEU A 44 -30.69 19.18 -0.64
N SER A 45 -30.90 18.89 -1.93
CA SER A 45 -32.12 19.31 -2.64
C SER A 45 -33.33 18.39 -2.41
N GLY A 46 -33.13 17.26 -1.72
CA GLY A 46 -34.19 16.31 -1.37
C GLY A 46 -34.31 15.10 -2.30
N TYR A 47 -33.32 14.87 -3.18
CA TYR A 47 -33.31 13.72 -4.07
C TYR A 47 -32.34 12.65 -3.55
N PHE A 48 -32.85 11.44 -3.25
CA PHE A 48 -32.10 10.35 -2.61
C PHE A 48 -32.09 9.06 -3.43
N GLU A 49 -32.63 9.04 -4.65
CA GLU A 49 -32.54 7.85 -5.48
C GLU A 49 -31.06 7.54 -5.79
N HIS A 50 -30.65 6.29 -5.57
CA HIS A 50 -29.27 5.82 -5.73
C HIS A 50 -28.25 6.55 -4.83
N PHE A 51 -28.70 7.08 -3.69
CA PHE A 51 -27.78 7.65 -2.70
C PHE A 51 -26.95 6.55 -2.03
N GLU A 52 -25.65 6.65 -2.16
CA GLU A 52 -24.72 5.74 -1.53
C GLU A 52 -24.25 6.32 -0.17
N GLU A 53 -25.01 6.01 0.87
CA GLU A 53 -24.85 6.52 2.22
C GLU A 53 -23.51 6.20 2.86
N ARG A 54 -22.92 5.02 2.51
CA ARG A 54 -21.64 4.54 3.07
C ARG A 54 -20.42 5.33 2.60
N ARG A 55 -20.58 6.27 1.67
CA ARG A 55 -19.52 7.15 1.21
C ARG A 55 -19.34 8.34 2.16
N ILE A 56 -18.09 8.79 2.33
CA ILE A 56 -17.82 10.07 3.00
C ILE A 56 -18.46 11.19 2.20
N GLN A 57 -19.20 12.09 2.88
CA GLN A 57 -19.88 13.22 2.27
C GLN A 57 -19.00 14.47 2.34
N ILE A 58 -18.78 15.15 1.22
CA ILE A 58 -17.90 16.32 1.12
C ILE A 58 -18.71 17.55 0.73
N ILE A 59 -18.66 18.57 1.57
CA ILE A 59 -19.30 19.88 1.37
C ILE A 59 -18.24 20.88 0.92
N GLY A 60 -18.44 21.41 -0.28
CA GLY A 60 -17.66 22.50 -0.85
C GLY A 60 -18.51 23.74 -1.06
N ASN A 61 -17.96 24.72 -1.80
CA ASN A 61 -18.66 26.00 -2.03
C ASN A 61 -20.04 25.83 -2.67
N VAL A 62 -20.21 24.86 -3.57
CA VAL A 62 -21.49 24.70 -4.30
C VAL A 62 -22.59 24.26 -3.33
N GLU A 63 -22.35 23.24 -2.54
CA GLU A 63 -23.28 22.76 -1.53
C GLU A 63 -23.54 23.83 -0.47
N TYR A 64 -22.46 24.47 0.00
CA TYR A 64 -22.53 25.48 1.03
C TYR A 64 -23.37 26.68 0.62
N THR A 65 -23.11 27.26 -0.56
CA THR A 65 -23.88 28.40 -1.05
C THR A 65 -25.33 28.06 -1.42
N TYR A 66 -25.62 26.78 -1.70
CA TYR A 66 -26.99 26.31 -1.87
C TYR A 66 -27.71 26.26 -0.51
N ILE A 67 -27.06 25.73 0.53
CA ILE A 67 -27.58 25.70 1.89
C ILE A 67 -27.85 27.10 2.44
N GLU A 68 -26.98 28.07 2.18
CA GLU A 68 -27.16 29.47 2.65
C GLU A 68 -28.42 30.13 2.13
N LYS A 69 -28.98 29.66 1.02
CA LYS A 69 -30.22 30.21 0.42
C LYS A 69 -31.48 29.62 1.02
N MET A 70 -31.40 28.59 1.82
CA MET A 70 -32.55 27.96 2.48
C MET A 70 -32.99 28.74 3.72
N SER A 71 -34.28 28.74 3.99
CA SER A 71 -34.81 29.15 5.28
C SER A 71 -34.42 28.13 6.36
N ASP A 72 -34.44 28.54 7.62
CA ASP A 72 -34.12 27.64 8.75
C ASP A 72 -35.04 26.42 8.83
N SER A 73 -36.31 26.57 8.46
CA SER A 73 -37.26 25.47 8.37
C SER A 73 -36.89 24.45 7.27
N GLU A 74 -36.51 24.95 6.11
CA GLU A 74 -36.04 24.08 5.01
C GLU A 74 -34.72 23.38 5.35
N LYS A 75 -33.79 24.12 5.99
CA LYS A 75 -32.52 23.54 6.47
C LYS A 75 -32.78 22.37 7.41
N LYS A 76 -33.61 22.59 8.43
CA LYS A 76 -33.92 21.55 9.41
C LYS A 76 -34.54 20.31 8.75
N GLU A 77 -35.52 20.47 7.88
CA GLU A 77 -36.16 19.35 7.14
C GLU A 77 -35.13 18.59 6.26
N ARG A 78 -34.28 19.34 5.52
CA ARG A 78 -33.32 18.72 4.60
C ARG A 78 -32.17 18.03 5.32
N TYR A 79 -31.66 18.63 6.39
CA TYR A 79 -30.57 18.06 7.18
C TYR A 79 -31.03 16.81 7.91
N SER A 80 -32.17 16.85 8.58
CA SER A 80 -32.75 15.70 9.28
C SER A 80 -32.90 14.53 8.33
N ARG A 81 -33.55 14.74 7.17
CA ARG A 81 -33.72 13.70 6.15
C ARG A 81 -32.41 13.18 5.56
N PHE A 82 -31.39 14.04 5.39
CA PHE A 82 -30.08 13.65 4.90
C PHE A 82 -29.31 12.83 5.94
N MET A 83 -29.47 13.17 7.21
CA MET A 83 -28.76 12.50 8.30
C MET A 83 -29.47 11.27 8.88
N GLU A 84 -30.68 10.92 8.39
CA GLU A 84 -31.32 9.63 8.66
C GLU A 84 -30.52 8.43 8.09
N PHE A 85 -29.64 8.68 7.13
CA PHE A 85 -28.80 7.66 6.50
C PHE A 85 -27.55 7.38 7.33
N ASP A 86 -27.00 6.16 7.23
CA ASP A 86 -25.79 5.75 7.97
C ASP A 86 -24.49 6.29 7.30
N ILE A 87 -24.32 7.61 7.38
CA ILE A 87 -23.17 8.33 6.81
C ILE A 87 -21.97 8.18 7.75
N PRO A 88 -20.78 7.74 7.24
CA PRO A 88 -19.59 7.60 8.09
C PRO A 88 -19.12 8.92 8.72
N CYS A 89 -19.04 9.97 7.93
CA CYS A 89 -18.76 11.35 8.37
C CYS A 89 -19.04 12.35 7.25
N ILE A 90 -19.14 13.62 7.62
CA ILE A 90 -19.30 14.75 6.70
C ILE A 90 -18.10 15.68 6.85
N ILE A 91 -17.48 16.11 5.73
CA ILE A 91 -16.29 16.93 5.75
C ILE A 91 -16.54 18.24 5.00
N PHE A 92 -16.37 19.36 5.71
CA PHE A 92 -16.40 20.70 5.16
C PHE A 92 -15.01 21.10 4.67
N CYS A 93 -14.89 21.48 3.40
CA CYS A 93 -13.67 21.98 2.80
C CYS A 93 -13.56 23.50 2.84
N ARG A 94 -12.36 24.06 2.61
CA ARG A 94 -12.11 25.51 2.51
C ARG A 94 -12.41 26.30 3.77
N ASP A 95 -12.24 25.70 4.92
CA ASP A 95 -12.59 26.27 6.24
C ASP A 95 -14.05 26.75 6.34
N LEU A 96 -14.94 26.22 5.50
CA LEU A 96 -16.36 26.46 5.60
C LEU A 96 -16.87 25.95 6.95
N GLN A 97 -17.73 26.74 7.60
CA GLN A 97 -18.28 26.40 8.91
C GLN A 97 -19.74 25.97 8.77
N PRO A 98 -20.12 24.80 9.27
CA PRO A 98 -21.53 24.40 9.33
C PRO A 98 -22.31 25.37 10.23
N ASP A 99 -23.56 25.62 9.86
CA ASP A 99 -24.47 26.39 10.74
C ASP A 99 -24.91 25.56 11.96
N GLU A 100 -25.54 26.22 12.93
CA GLU A 100 -25.91 25.60 14.21
C GLU A 100 -26.96 24.50 14.00
N ILE A 101 -27.92 24.69 13.09
CA ILE A 101 -28.95 23.69 12.74
C ILE A 101 -28.29 22.41 12.20
N PHE A 102 -27.28 22.56 11.33
CA PHE A 102 -26.53 21.42 10.81
C PHE A 102 -25.81 20.65 11.91
N MET A 103 -25.18 21.36 12.83
CA MET A 103 -24.45 20.76 13.95
C MET A 103 -25.38 20.08 14.95
N GLU A 104 -26.56 20.62 15.18
CA GLU A 104 -27.59 20.01 16.04
C GLU A 104 -28.09 18.69 15.45
N GLU A 105 -28.48 18.69 14.18
CA GLU A 105 -28.94 17.48 13.47
C GLU A 105 -27.82 16.42 13.39
N ALA A 106 -26.58 16.83 13.15
CA ALA A 106 -25.44 15.91 13.13
C ALA A 106 -25.21 15.24 14.49
N ARG A 107 -25.37 15.97 15.60
CA ARG A 107 -25.28 15.42 16.96
C ARG A 107 -26.43 14.46 17.26
N GLU A 108 -27.64 14.81 16.86
CA GLU A 108 -28.84 14.00 17.09
C GLU A 108 -28.73 12.63 16.38
N HIS A 109 -28.20 12.63 15.16
CA HIS A 109 -28.01 11.41 14.37
C HIS A 109 -26.65 10.72 14.59
N GLY A 110 -25.76 11.29 15.41
CA GLY A 110 -24.45 10.73 15.73
C GLY A 110 -23.48 10.68 14.55
N ILE A 111 -23.56 11.65 13.62
CA ILE A 111 -22.71 11.73 12.43
C ILE A 111 -21.55 12.68 12.70
N PRO A 112 -20.28 12.21 12.61
CA PRO A 112 -19.12 13.06 12.77
C PRO A 112 -19.03 14.15 11.70
N VAL A 113 -18.78 15.38 12.13
CA VAL A 113 -18.53 16.54 11.26
C VAL A 113 -17.08 16.97 11.40
N LEU A 114 -16.39 17.03 10.28
CA LEU A 114 -14.98 17.37 10.19
C LEU A 114 -14.78 18.57 9.27
N SER A 115 -13.61 19.22 9.36
CA SER A 115 -13.27 20.33 8.45
C SER A 115 -11.80 20.31 8.01
N THR A 116 -11.55 20.94 6.86
CA THR A 116 -10.20 21.15 6.32
C THR A 116 -10.13 22.49 5.54
N GLY A 117 -9.01 23.19 5.61
CA GLY A 117 -8.75 24.39 4.81
C GLY A 117 -8.48 24.13 3.33
N ARG A 118 -8.28 22.85 2.95
CA ARG A 118 -7.93 22.49 1.56
C ARG A 118 -9.08 22.74 0.61
N SER A 119 -8.74 22.97 -0.69
CA SER A 119 -9.75 23.06 -1.74
C SER A 119 -10.48 21.72 -1.92
N THR A 120 -11.76 21.73 -2.27
CA THR A 120 -12.58 20.51 -2.39
C THR A 120 -11.96 19.50 -3.35
N SER A 121 -11.49 19.93 -4.52
CA SER A 121 -10.93 19.02 -5.54
C SER A 121 -9.60 18.40 -5.09
N SER A 122 -8.71 19.21 -4.48
CA SER A 122 -7.44 18.71 -3.97
C SER A 122 -7.65 17.73 -2.82
N PHE A 123 -8.54 18.06 -1.89
CA PHE A 123 -8.84 17.21 -0.75
C PHE A 123 -9.50 15.88 -1.17
N MET A 124 -10.44 15.91 -2.12
CA MET A 124 -11.06 14.69 -2.64
C MET A 124 -10.03 13.73 -3.24
N ALA A 125 -9.09 14.24 -4.05
CA ALA A 125 -8.05 13.40 -4.64
C ALA A 125 -7.16 12.76 -3.56
N GLU A 126 -6.78 13.51 -2.54
CA GLU A 126 -5.97 13.04 -1.42
C GLU A 126 -6.72 12.03 -0.54
N LEU A 127 -8.00 12.29 -0.27
CA LEU A 127 -8.86 11.39 0.52
C LEU A 127 -9.07 10.05 -0.22
N ILE A 128 -9.41 10.07 -1.51
CA ILE A 128 -9.59 8.86 -2.32
C ILE A 128 -8.30 8.04 -2.35
N TYR A 129 -7.14 8.69 -2.52
CA TYR A 129 -5.86 8.02 -2.48
C TYR A 129 -5.59 7.37 -1.11
N CYS A 130 -5.79 8.13 -0.02
CA CYS A 130 -5.63 7.64 1.35
C CYS A 130 -6.54 6.44 1.65
N LEU A 131 -7.84 6.54 1.30
CA LEU A 131 -8.80 5.46 1.49
C LEU A 131 -8.44 4.24 0.64
N GLY A 132 -7.98 4.44 -0.60
CA GLY A 132 -7.50 3.38 -1.46
C GLY A 132 -6.34 2.60 -0.84
N GLU A 133 -5.37 3.28 -0.23
CA GLU A 133 -4.28 2.61 0.51
C GLU A 133 -4.78 1.88 1.77
N GLN A 134 -5.68 2.47 2.55
CA GLN A 134 -6.14 1.91 3.82
C GLN A 134 -7.10 0.72 3.62
N LEU A 135 -7.94 0.77 2.61
CA LEU A 135 -8.94 -0.27 2.30
C LEU A 135 -8.40 -1.34 1.34
N ALA A 136 -7.17 -1.18 0.83
CA ALA A 136 -6.55 -2.12 -0.08
C ALA A 136 -6.51 -3.53 0.52
N PRO A 137 -6.83 -4.58 -0.25
CA PRO A 137 -6.63 -5.95 0.18
C PRO A 137 -5.21 -6.17 0.70
N CYS A 138 -5.08 -6.77 1.87
CA CYS A 138 -3.82 -6.98 2.56
C CYS A 138 -3.67 -8.43 2.97
N ILE A 139 -2.47 -8.97 2.78
CA ILE A 139 -2.06 -10.28 3.31
C ILE A 139 -0.74 -10.14 4.05
N THR A 140 -0.49 -11.08 4.94
CA THR A 140 0.78 -11.17 5.67
C THR A 140 1.54 -12.39 5.15
N VAL A 141 2.80 -12.19 4.79
CA VAL A 141 3.67 -13.25 4.25
C VAL A 141 4.99 -13.26 5.02
N HIS A 142 5.48 -14.47 5.35
CA HIS A 142 6.81 -14.63 5.94
C HIS A 142 7.89 -14.38 4.90
N GLY A 143 8.79 -13.45 5.21
CA GLY A 143 9.88 -13.07 4.32
C GLY A 143 10.54 -11.78 4.77
N VAL A 144 11.51 -11.36 3.99
CA VAL A 144 12.25 -10.10 4.19
C VAL A 144 12.05 -9.22 2.97
N LEU A 145 11.78 -7.95 3.17
CA LEU A 145 11.69 -6.98 2.07
C LEU A 145 12.79 -5.94 2.21
N VAL A 146 13.59 -5.82 1.13
CA VAL A 146 14.71 -4.87 1.05
C VAL A 146 14.57 -4.04 -0.24
N ASP A 147 14.83 -2.76 -0.15
CA ASP A 147 15.02 -1.89 -1.31
C ASP A 147 16.46 -2.00 -1.80
N VAL A 148 16.65 -2.64 -2.95
CA VAL A 148 17.95 -2.87 -3.59
C VAL A 148 18.07 -2.00 -4.83
N TYR A 149 18.80 -0.90 -4.74
CA TYR A 149 18.93 0.11 -5.81
C TYR A 149 17.60 0.69 -6.30
N GLY A 150 16.56 0.71 -5.45
CA GLY A 150 15.22 1.17 -5.79
C GLY A 150 14.25 0.08 -6.27
N GLU A 151 14.73 -1.15 -6.54
CA GLU A 151 13.86 -2.31 -6.76
C GLU A 151 13.52 -2.95 -5.41
N GLY A 152 12.24 -3.20 -5.16
CA GLY A 152 11.80 -3.93 -3.97
C GLY A 152 11.98 -5.42 -4.15
N VAL A 153 12.93 -5.98 -3.42
CA VAL A 153 13.25 -7.40 -3.45
C VAL A 153 12.69 -8.09 -2.22
N MET A 154 11.72 -8.97 -2.42
CA MET A 154 11.18 -9.83 -1.38
C MET A 154 11.94 -11.15 -1.33
N ILE A 155 12.59 -11.44 -0.21
CA ILE A 155 13.34 -12.67 0.02
C ILE A 155 12.47 -13.63 0.83
N THR A 156 12.15 -14.79 0.27
CA THR A 156 11.35 -15.84 0.89
C THR A 156 12.14 -17.14 1.03
N GLY A 157 11.63 -18.10 1.79
CA GLY A 157 12.24 -19.40 2.00
C GLY A 157 12.02 -19.92 3.42
N GLU A 158 12.47 -21.12 3.72
CA GLU A 158 12.29 -21.75 5.02
C GLU A 158 12.92 -20.96 6.16
N SER A 159 12.42 -21.17 7.39
CA SER A 159 13.00 -20.54 8.56
C SER A 159 14.43 -21.02 8.79
N GLY A 160 15.36 -20.09 9.00
CA GLY A 160 16.77 -20.40 9.21
C GLY A 160 17.61 -20.56 7.97
N ILE A 161 17.05 -20.33 6.78
CA ILE A 161 17.78 -20.45 5.51
C ILE A 161 18.75 -19.29 5.23
N GLY A 162 18.78 -18.25 6.07
CA GLY A 162 19.69 -17.11 5.91
C GLY A 162 19.07 -15.84 5.34
N LYS A 163 17.72 -15.67 5.43
CA LYS A 163 17.04 -14.46 4.91
C LYS A 163 17.49 -13.19 5.63
N SER A 164 17.44 -13.19 6.96
CA SER A 164 17.81 -12.04 7.79
C SER A 164 19.31 -11.71 7.70
N GLU A 165 20.17 -12.73 7.59
CA GLU A 165 21.60 -12.55 7.37
C GLU A 165 21.90 -11.92 6.01
N ALA A 166 21.16 -12.34 4.96
CA ALA A 166 21.28 -11.75 3.63
C ALA A 166 20.81 -10.29 3.63
N ALA A 167 19.72 -9.98 4.34
CA ALA A 167 19.23 -8.60 4.50
C ALA A 167 20.25 -7.72 5.22
N LEU A 168 20.84 -8.20 6.32
CA LEU A 168 21.86 -7.46 7.06
C LEU A 168 23.08 -7.15 6.18
N GLU A 169 23.55 -8.12 5.40
CA GLU A 169 24.65 -7.89 4.46
C GLU A 169 24.28 -6.86 3.38
N LEU A 170 23.05 -6.89 2.87
CA LEU A 170 22.54 -5.88 1.92
C LEU A 170 22.50 -4.48 2.55
N ILE A 171 22.06 -4.36 3.82
CA ILE A 171 22.06 -3.09 4.55
C ILE A 171 23.48 -2.55 4.69
N ARG A 172 24.45 -3.38 5.05
CA ARG A 172 25.87 -2.99 5.14
C ARG A 172 26.47 -2.55 3.81
N ARG A 173 25.87 -2.94 2.69
CA ARG A 173 26.22 -2.53 1.33
C ARG A 173 25.50 -1.26 0.87
N GLY A 174 24.67 -0.65 1.73
CA GLY A 174 23.96 0.60 1.46
C GLY A 174 22.54 0.45 0.93
N HIS A 175 21.96 -0.74 1.06
CA HIS A 175 20.53 -0.96 0.75
C HIS A 175 19.67 -0.70 1.97
N ARG A 176 18.35 -0.62 1.79
CA ARG A 176 17.42 -0.22 2.84
C ARG A 176 16.47 -1.35 3.24
N LEU A 177 16.42 -1.64 4.53
CA LEU A 177 15.44 -2.56 5.09
C LEU A 177 14.05 -1.94 5.08
N VAL A 178 13.07 -2.69 4.62
CA VAL A 178 11.64 -2.37 4.82
C VAL A 178 11.11 -3.18 6.00
N THR A 179 11.29 -4.48 5.97
CA THR A 179 10.86 -5.38 7.06
C THR A 179 11.65 -6.68 7.06
N ASP A 180 11.79 -7.29 8.24
CA ASP A 180 12.30 -8.65 8.44
C ASP A 180 11.18 -9.52 9.03
N ASP A 181 11.22 -10.82 8.72
CA ASP A 181 10.32 -11.90 9.15
C ASP A 181 8.88 -11.80 8.63
N VAL A 182 8.23 -10.63 8.72
CA VAL A 182 6.82 -10.44 8.37
C VAL A 182 6.67 -9.26 7.40
N VAL A 183 6.13 -9.54 6.20
CA VAL A 183 5.80 -8.54 5.18
C VAL A 183 4.29 -8.41 5.07
N GLU A 184 3.75 -7.23 5.37
CA GLU A 184 2.38 -6.89 5.02
C GLU A 184 2.32 -6.44 3.57
N ILE A 185 1.62 -7.20 2.72
CA ILE A 185 1.50 -6.93 1.28
C ILE A 185 0.11 -6.39 1.01
N ARG A 186 0.02 -5.17 0.46
CA ARG A 186 -1.22 -4.51 0.04
C ARG A 186 -1.29 -4.42 -1.47
N LYS A 187 -2.46 -4.77 -2.05
CA LYS A 187 -2.74 -4.59 -3.48
C LYS A 187 -3.23 -3.17 -3.73
N ILE A 188 -2.36 -2.30 -4.21
CA ILE A 188 -2.71 -0.91 -4.51
C ILE A 188 -3.52 -0.81 -5.82
N ASN A 189 -3.14 -1.61 -6.82
CA ASN A 189 -3.86 -1.73 -8.09
C ASN A 189 -3.52 -3.06 -8.79
N GLU A 190 -4.03 -3.28 -10.02
CA GLU A 190 -3.85 -4.52 -10.77
C GLU A 190 -2.38 -4.87 -11.08
N HIS A 191 -1.44 -3.93 -10.90
CA HIS A 191 -0.02 -4.13 -11.23
C HIS A 191 0.92 -3.78 -10.08
N THR A 192 0.40 -3.31 -8.95
CA THR A 192 1.24 -2.77 -7.88
C THR A 192 0.92 -3.44 -6.54
N LEU A 193 1.91 -4.14 -6.02
CA LEU A 193 1.92 -4.65 -4.65
C LEU A 193 2.87 -3.79 -3.82
N MET A 194 2.39 -3.29 -2.69
CA MET A 194 3.17 -2.52 -1.74
C MET A 194 3.45 -3.35 -0.49
N GLY A 195 4.72 -3.50 -0.14
CA GLY A 195 5.14 -4.17 1.08
C GLY A 195 5.48 -3.17 2.18
N THR A 196 5.04 -3.46 3.40
CA THR A 196 5.30 -2.68 4.62
C THR A 196 5.65 -3.59 5.78
N SER A 197 6.22 -3.02 6.84
CA SER A 197 6.42 -3.69 8.12
C SER A 197 5.21 -3.50 9.03
N PRO A 198 4.81 -4.53 9.81
CA PRO A 198 3.96 -4.32 10.97
C PRO A 198 4.60 -3.27 11.91
N GLU A 199 3.77 -2.45 12.54
CA GLU A 199 4.26 -1.34 13.38
C GLU A 199 5.15 -1.83 14.54
N ILE A 200 4.80 -2.98 15.13
CA ILE A 200 5.50 -3.58 16.28
C ILE A 200 6.92 -4.04 15.92
N THR A 201 7.14 -4.56 14.71
CA THR A 201 8.43 -5.13 14.27
C THR A 201 9.22 -4.19 13.38
N ARG A 202 8.74 -2.96 13.20
CA ARG A 202 9.36 -1.98 12.31
C ARG A 202 10.81 -1.69 12.69
N HIS A 203 11.71 -1.82 11.72
CA HIS A 203 13.15 -1.60 11.82
C HIS A 203 13.94 -2.66 12.63
N PHE A 204 13.28 -3.70 13.12
CA PHE A 204 13.96 -4.78 13.82
C PHE A 204 14.33 -5.91 12.86
N ILE A 205 15.48 -6.55 13.14
CA ILE A 205 15.93 -7.82 12.52
C ILE A 205 16.23 -8.82 13.64
N GLU A 206 15.79 -10.06 13.46
CA GLU A 206 16.17 -11.17 14.32
C GLU A 206 17.37 -11.94 13.73
N LEU A 207 18.45 -12.03 14.48
CA LEU A 207 19.64 -12.79 14.11
C LEU A 207 19.86 -13.93 15.10
N ARG A 208 19.83 -15.17 14.59
CA ARG A 208 20.05 -16.34 15.44
C ARG A 208 21.41 -16.29 16.13
N GLY A 209 21.41 -16.49 17.45
CA GLY A 209 22.62 -16.44 18.29
C GLY A 209 23.06 -15.05 18.73
N ILE A 210 22.45 -13.99 18.18
CA ILE A 210 22.69 -12.58 18.60
C ILE A 210 21.43 -12.01 19.26
N GLY A 211 20.23 -12.30 18.71
CA GLY A 211 18.96 -11.78 19.17
C GLY A 211 18.40 -10.71 18.24
N ILE A 212 17.54 -9.84 18.78
CA ILE A 212 16.89 -8.76 18.04
C ILE A 212 17.76 -7.51 18.04
N ILE A 213 17.97 -6.93 16.87
CA ILE A 213 18.70 -5.68 16.67
C ILE A 213 17.81 -4.62 16.02
N ASP A 214 17.96 -3.35 16.43
CA ASP A 214 17.34 -2.20 15.79
C ASP A 214 18.27 -1.65 14.72
N VAL A 215 17.90 -1.88 13.45
CA VAL A 215 18.70 -1.47 12.28
C VAL A 215 18.80 0.05 12.17
N LYS A 216 17.73 0.77 12.44
CA LYS A 216 17.72 2.23 12.38
C LYS A 216 18.66 2.86 13.41
N THR A 217 18.68 2.30 14.61
CA THR A 217 19.55 2.77 15.69
C THR A 217 21.02 2.41 15.45
N LEU A 218 21.31 1.22 14.89
CA LEU A 218 22.69 0.75 14.69
C LEU A 218 23.35 1.28 13.42
N TYR A 219 22.59 1.42 12.32
CA TYR A 219 23.14 1.72 11.00
C TYR A 219 22.68 3.07 10.42
N GLY A 220 21.74 3.76 11.08
CA GLY A 220 21.25 5.06 10.66
C GLY A 220 19.89 5.02 9.92
N VAL A 221 19.27 6.19 9.82
CA VAL A 221 17.94 6.36 9.18
C VAL A 221 17.96 6.06 7.69
N GLU A 222 19.10 6.21 7.04
CA GLU A 222 19.32 5.91 5.63
C GLU A 222 19.22 4.41 5.31
N CYS A 223 19.39 3.54 6.31
CA CYS A 223 19.35 2.08 6.15
C CYS A 223 17.95 1.47 6.23
N VAL A 224 16.92 2.29 6.47
CA VAL A 224 15.52 1.83 6.61
C VAL A 224 14.58 2.56 5.66
N LYS A 225 13.46 1.92 5.34
CA LYS A 225 12.39 2.49 4.51
C LYS A 225 11.04 1.98 5.02
N GLU A 226 10.01 2.82 5.02
CA GLU A 226 8.72 2.46 5.58
C GLU A 226 7.89 1.54 4.67
N LYS A 227 7.91 1.81 3.36
CA LYS A 227 7.18 1.03 2.36
C LYS A 227 7.96 0.93 1.05
N GLN A 228 7.79 -0.17 0.33
CA GLN A 228 8.41 -0.41 -0.96
C GLN A 228 7.49 -1.24 -1.85
N GLN A 229 7.39 -0.89 -3.13
CA GLN A 229 6.77 -1.75 -4.14
C GLN A 229 7.55 -3.05 -4.24
N ILE A 230 6.86 -4.19 -4.35
CA ILE A 230 7.49 -5.50 -4.55
C ILE A 230 7.66 -5.71 -6.06
N ASP A 231 8.91 -5.65 -6.52
CA ASP A 231 9.27 -5.78 -7.94
C ASP A 231 9.77 -7.17 -8.28
N LEU A 232 10.43 -7.84 -7.34
CA LEU A 232 11.10 -9.11 -7.53
C LEU A 232 10.98 -9.98 -6.28
N VAL A 233 10.73 -11.26 -6.45
CA VAL A 233 10.79 -12.27 -5.39
C VAL A 233 12.03 -13.13 -5.58
N ILE A 234 12.80 -13.32 -4.51
CA ILE A 234 13.91 -14.28 -4.44
C ILE A 234 13.51 -15.36 -3.46
N LYS A 235 13.27 -16.56 -3.97
CA LYS A 235 12.97 -17.73 -3.15
C LYS A 235 14.25 -18.49 -2.86
N LEU A 236 14.65 -18.51 -1.59
CA LEU A 236 15.79 -19.27 -1.12
C LEU A 236 15.38 -20.72 -0.88
N GLU A 237 16.11 -21.67 -1.46
CA GLU A 237 15.83 -23.11 -1.35
C GLU A 237 17.11 -23.86 -0.97
N ASP A 238 16.97 -24.94 -0.19
CA ASP A 238 18.11 -25.83 0.06
C ASP A 238 18.57 -26.47 -1.24
N TRP A 239 19.89 -26.48 -1.43
CA TRP A 239 20.45 -27.07 -2.62
C TRP A 239 20.23 -28.59 -2.68
N LYS A 240 19.62 -29.07 -3.74
CA LYS A 240 19.43 -30.49 -4.02
C LYS A 240 20.28 -30.90 -5.18
N LYS A 241 21.09 -32.00 -5.00
CA LYS A 241 22.04 -32.49 -6.02
C LYS A 241 21.36 -32.95 -7.31
N GLU A 242 20.11 -33.41 -7.21
CA GLU A 242 19.33 -34.01 -8.29
C GLU A 242 18.32 -33.03 -8.93
N ALA A 243 18.21 -31.81 -8.42
CA ALA A 243 17.31 -30.81 -8.99
C ALA A 243 17.95 -30.17 -10.23
N ASP A 244 17.13 -30.03 -11.27
CA ASP A 244 17.53 -29.27 -12.48
C ASP A 244 17.20 -27.79 -12.22
N TYR A 245 18.25 -26.98 -12.14
CA TYR A 245 18.13 -25.54 -11.93
C TYR A 245 18.29 -24.80 -13.25
N ASP A 246 17.39 -23.90 -13.59
CA ASP A 246 17.54 -23.02 -14.75
C ASP A 246 18.86 -22.24 -14.67
N ARG A 247 19.72 -22.46 -15.66
CA ARG A 247 21.03 -21.81 -15.77
C ARG A 247 21.03 -20.64 -16.73
N LEU A 248 20.06 -20.57 -17.60
CA LEU A 248 20.00 -19.60 -18.67
C LEU A 248 19.09 -18.42 -18.34
N GLY A 249 18.09 -18.61 -17.47
CA GLY A 249 17.10 -17.56 -17.11
C GLY A 249 16.23 -17.15 -18.30
N LEU A 250 15.94 -18.10 -19.20
CA LEU A 250 15.08 -17.88 -20.37
C LEU A 250 13.61 -17.96 -20.02
N GLU A 251 13.25 -18.80 -19.05
CA GLU A 251 11.90 -18.92 -18.54
C GLU A 251 11.73 -18.04 -17.30
N GLU A 252 10.62 -17.33 -17.23
CA GLU A 252 10.30 -16.51 -16.07
C GLU A 252 9.32 -17.27 -15.16
N GLU A 253 9.73 -17.46 -13.91
CA GLU A 253 8.87 -17.94 -12.85
C GLU A 253 8.16 -16.74 -12.19
N TYR A 254 6.97 -16.98 -11.62
CA TYR A 254 6.19 -15.95 -10.96
C TYR A 254 5.71 -16.44 -9.59
N ALA A 255 5.81 -15.56 -8.61
CA ALA A 255 5.07 -15.68 -7.36
C ALA A 255 3.75 -14.90 -7.48
N GLU A 256 2.67 -15.40 -6.87
CA GLU A 256 1.37 -14.76 -6.93
C GLU A 256 0.94 -14.30 -5.53
N TYR A 257 0.59 -13.01 -5.42
CA TYR A 257 0.05 -12.40 -4.20
C TYR A 257 -1.18 -11.57 -4.56
N LEU A 258 -2.32 -11.82 -3.91
CA LEU A 258 -3.58 -11.09 -4.13
C LEU A 258 -4.01 -11.01 -5.62
N GLY A 259 -3.68 -12.06 -6.40
CA GLY A 259 -3.97 -12.12 -7.83
C GLY A 259 -2.99 -11.37 -8.73
N ASN A 260 -1.96 -10.73 -8.18
CA ASN A 260 -0.89 -10.10 -8.93
C ASN A 260 0.32 -11.05 -9.04
N LYS A 261 0.90 -11.14 -10.24
CA LYS A 261 2.11 -11.93 -10.51
C LYS A 261 3.36 -11.05 -10.39
N VAL A 262 4.33 -11.52 -9.61
CA VAL A 262 5.65 -10.88 -9.46
C VAL A 262 6.72 -11.85 -9.95
N VAL A 263 7.68 -11.37 -10.72
CA VAL A 263 8.82 -12.20 -11.20
C VAL A 263 9.51 -12.83 -10.00
N CYS A 264 9.77 -14.13 -10.08
CA CYS A 264 10.38 -14.93 -9.03
C CYS A 264 11.63 -15.63 -9.53
N HIS A 265 12.69 -15.68 -8.71
CA HIS A 265 13.87 -16.49 -8.96
C HIS A 265 14.09 -17.44 -7.79
N SER A 266 14.13 -18.73 -8.09
CA SER A 266 14.48 -19.78 -7.12
C SER A 266 16.00 -19.91 -7.01
N LEU A 267 16.56 -19.58 -5.84
CA LEU A 267 18.01 -19.61 -5.59
C LEU A 267 18.39 -20.79 -4.67
N PRO A 268 19.08 -21.81 -5.18
CA PRO A 268 19.60 -22.88 -4.36
C PRO A 268 20.80 -22.39 -3.53
N ILE A 269 20.72 -22.56 -2.20
CA ILE A 269 21.75 -22.15 -1.26
C ILE A 269 22.76 -23.26 -1.05
N ARG A 270 24.04 -22.89 -1.13
CA ARG A 270 25.18 -23.71 -0.68
C ARG A 270 26.02 -22.94 0.31
N PRO A 271 26.65 -23.61 1.28
CA PRO A 271 27.65 -22.97 2.12
C PRO A 271 28.73 -22.25 1.30
N GLY A 272 29.07 -21.02 1.68
CA GLY A 272 30.07 -20.20 1.00
C GLY A 272 29.56 -19.31 -0.14
N ARG A 273 28.26 -19.35 -0.50
CA ARG A 273 27.67 -18.38 -1.44
C ARG A 273 27.37 -17.06 -0.72
N ASN A 274 27.78 -15.97 -1.33
CA ASN A 274 27.38 -14.64 -0.87
C ASN A 274 25.99 -14.29 -1.45
N LEU A 275 24.95 -14.43 -0.63
CA LEU A 275 23.57 -14.20 -1.04
C LEU A 275 23.32 -12.73 -1.40
N ALA A 276 23.92 -11.78 -0.70
CA ALA A 276 23.74 -10.36 -0.97
C ALA A 276 24.19 -10.00 -2.40
N VAL A 277 25.34 -10.49 -2.83
CA VAL A 277 25.84 -10.27 -4.21
C VAL A 277 24.88 -10.83 -5.25
N ILE A 278 24.30 -12.00 -4.99
CA ILE A 278 23.36 -12.63 -5.93
C ILE A 278 22.06 -11.83 -6.00
N VAL A 279 21.55 -11.39 -4.86
CA VAL A 279 20.35 -10.56 -4.77
C VAL A 279 20.54 -9.20 -5.46
N GLU A 280 21.67 -8.52 -5.22
CA GLU A 280 22.05 -7.29 -5.93
C GLU A 280 22.07 -7.50 -7.45
N THR A 281 22.71 -8.59 -7.90
CA THR A 281 22.80 -8.91 -9.32
C THR A 281 21.41 -9.19 -9.93
N ALA A 282 20.56 -9.93 -9.20
CA ALA A 282 19.19 -10.22 -9.64
C ALA A 282 18.37 -8.95 -9.78
N ALA A 283 18.44 -8.03 -8.81
CA ALA A 283 17.76 -6.75 -8.87
C ALA A 283 18.19 -5.88 -10.05
N VAL A 284 19.50 -5.78 -10.30
CA VAL A 284 20.05 -5.03 -11.45
C VAL A 284 19.64 -5.67 -12.78
N ASN A 285 19.71 -7.00 -12.88
CA ASN A 285 19.29 -7.73 -14.09
C ASN A 285 17.79 -7.58 -14.35
N HIS A 286 16.96 -7.62 -13.28
CA HIS A 286 15.53 -7.37 -13.38
C HIS A 286 15.23 -5.96 -13.93
N ARG A 287 15.93 -4.95 -13.42
CA ARG A 287 15.82 -3.57 -13.94
C ARG A 287 16.24 -3.49 -15.41
N GLN A 288 17.33 -4.14 -15.80
CA GLN A 288 17.75 -4.19 -17.21
C GLN A 288 16.68 -4.79 -18.12
N LYS A 289 16.05 -5.88 -17.68
CA LYS A 289 14.92 -6.50 -18.42
C LYS A 289 13.75 -5.54 -18.56
N LYS A 290 13.38 -4.81 -17.49
CA LYS A 290 12.35 -3.74 -17.54
C LYS A 290 12.69 -2.63 -18.55
N MET A 291 13.98 -2.33 -18.73
CA MET A 291 14.47 -1.35 -19.71
C MET A 291 14.58 -1.91 -21.14
N GLY A 292 14.17 -3.18 -21.37
CA GLY A 292 14.12 -3.80 -22.69
C GLY A 292 15.35 -4.60 -23.08
N TYR A 293 16.34 -4.79 -22.19
CA TYR A 293 17.52 -5.61 -22.48
C TYR A 293 17.48 -6.93 -21.69
N ASN A 294 17.53 -8.06 -22.41
CA ASN A 294 17.60 -9.40 -21.82
C ASN A 294 18.86 -10.11 -22.30
N ALA A 295 19.84 -10.26 -21.39
CA ALA A 295 21.13 -10.87 -21.70
C ALA A 295 21.02 -12.34 -22.16
N ALA A 296 20.09 -13.11 -21.61
CA ALA A 296 19.85 -14.49 -22.00
C ALA A 296 19.34 -14.61 -23.45
N GLN A 297 18.39 -13.77 -23.83
CA GLN A 297 17.87 -13.70 -25.20
C GLN A 297 18.94 -13.22 -26.17
N GLU A 298 19.74 -12.24 -25.79
CA GLU A 298 20.85 -11.76 -26.62
C GLU A 298 21.91 -12.84 -26.82
N LEU A 299 22.28 -13.60 -25.80
CA LEU A 299 23.19 -14.74 -25.92
C LEU A 299 22.61 -15.81 -26.86
N TYR A 300 21.34 -16.15 -26.69
CA TYR A 300 20.65 -17.12 -27.55
C TYR A 300 20.66 -16.68 -29.02
N ARG A 301 20.36 -15.41 -29.31
CA ARG A 301 20.42 -14.80 -30.64
C ARG A 301 21.82 -14.96 -31.27
N ARG A 302 22.87 -14.61 -30.50
CA ARG A 302 24.27 -14.74 -30.96
C ARG A 302 24.67 -16.18 -31.28
N VAL A 303 24.22 -17.13 -30.44
CA VAL A 303 24.48 -18.57 -30.69
C VAL A 303 23.80 -19.03 -31.98
N GLN A 304 22.54 -18.65 -32.19
CA GLN A 304 21.78 -18.98 -33.41
C GLN A 304 22.47 -18.40 -34.66
N GLU A 305 22.88 -17.14 -34.65
CA GLU A 305 23.61 -16.51 -35.78
C GLU A 305 24.93 -17.20 -36.11
N ASN A 306 25.66 -17.62 -35.07
CA ASN A 306 26.92 -18.38 -35.29
C ASN A 306 26.68 -19.77 -35.87
N LEU A 307 25.66 -20.49 -35.45
CA LEU A 307 25.30 -21.79 -35.99
C LEU A 307 24.89 -21.68 -37.47
N THR A 308 24.09 -20.66 -37.82
CA THR A 308 23.67 -20.44 -39.21
C THR A 308 24.87 -20.13 -40.12
N LYS A 309 25.80 -19.28 -39.68
CA LYS A 309 27.02 -18.95 -40.43
C LYS A 309 27.93 -20.18 -40.67
N ASN A 310 28.00 -21.09 -39.70
CA ASN A 310 28.81 -22.30 -39.81
C ASN A 310 28.13 -23.42 -40.62
N SER A 311 26.82 -23.31 -40.89
CA SER A 311 26.08 -24.27 -41.75
C SER A 311 26.08 -23.88 -43.22
N GLU A 312 26.57 -22.69 -43.58
CA GLU A 312 26.68 -22.16 -44.94
C GLU A 312 28.12 -22.34 -45.53
N VAL A 313 29.03 -22.94 -44.77
CA VAL A 313 30.41 -23.31 -45.20
C VAL A 313 30.52 -24.84 -45.34
#